data_2b61fc3b62f64c0eb7a21172e1be5af6
#
_entry.id   2b61fc3b62f64c0eb7a21172e1be5af6
#
_cell.length_a   1.000
_cell.length_b   1.000
_cell.length_c   1.000
_cell.angle_alpha   90.00
_cell.angle_beta   90.00
_cell.angle_gamma   90.00
#
_symmetry.space_group_name_H-M   'P 1'
#
loop_
_entity.id
_entity.type
_entity.pdbx_description
1 polymer ?
#
loop_
_entity_poly.entity_id
_entity_poly.type
_entity_poly.pdbx_seq_one_letter_code
_entity_poly.pdbx_strand_id
1 'polypeptide(L)'
;MGQADDAPPMAIEPAEALGDRSAGVDPIDADHCSIAGALAALGDAWSVLVLRELFFGVRRFNDIQDDLGVSRSVLADRLARLTDLGVIRTVPYREPGSRVRHEYRITRKGVGLLPMMVALKTWGDEHVNGGRGPVSLHDRETGEEVGIELRSTSGRLVAPNDIVPRRTLD
;
A
#
# COMPACT_ATOMS: atom_id res chain seq x y z
N MET A 1 -15.46 13.10 -35.02
CA MET A 1 -15.07 11.70 -35.13
C MET A 1 -13.56 11.70 -35.08
N GLY A 2 -13.02 11.81 -33.86
CA GLY A 2 -11.57 11.83 -33.55
C GLY A 2 -11.15 10.44 -33.12
N GLN A 3 -10.23 9.85 -33.86
CA GLN A 3 -9.55 8.62 -33.48
C GLN A 3 -8.83 8.86 -32.14
N ALA A 4 -9.22 8.10 -31.11
CA ALA A 4 -8.42 7.95 -29.90
C ALA A 4 -7.10 7.31 -30.33
N ASP A 5 -6.03 7.96 -29.92
CA ASP A 5 -4.64 7.52 -30.09
C ASP A 5 -4.47 6.18 -29.33
N ASP A 6 -4.55 5.09 -30.07
CA ASP A 6 -4.37 3.72 -29.58
C ASP A 6 -2.86 3.42 -29.60
N ALA A 7 -2.12 4.15 -28.74
CA ALA A 7 -0.72 3.81 -28.47
C ALA A 7 -0.75 2.58 -27.54
N PRO A 8 -0.15 1.44 -27.95
CA PRO A 8 -0.03 0.29 -27.07
C PRO A 8 0.75 0.70 -25.81
N PRO A 9 0.40 0.17 -24.62
CA PRO A 9 1.16 0.43 -23.42
C PRO A 9 2.61 0.06 -23.72
N MET A 10 3.51 0.99 -23.44
CA MET A 10 4.95 0.82 -23.67
C MET A 10 5.39 -0.41 -22.87
N ALA A 11 5.60 -1.53 -23.56
CA ALA A 11 6.19 -2.72 -22.97
C ALA A 11 7.62 -2.36 -22.55
N ILE A 12 7.81 -2.11 -21.27
CA ILE A 12 9.13 -1.93 -20.67
C ILE A 12 9.72 -3.32 -20.54
N GLU A 13 10.73 -3.65 -21.37
CA GLU A 13 11.50 -4.86 -21.16
C GLU A 13 12.11 -4.81 -19.76
N PRO A 14 11.87 -5.80 -18.88
CA PRO A 14 12.28 -5.77 -17.47
C PRO A 14 13.79 -5.51 -17.26
N ALA A 15 14.62 -5.89 -18.22
CA ALA A 15 16.07 -5.67 -18.17
C ALA A 15 16.48 -4.22 -18.45
N GLU A 16 15.68 -3.46 -19.19
CA GLU A 16 15.96 -2.06 -19.48
C GLU A 16 15.44 -1.12 -18.37
N ALA A 17 14.44 -1.55 -17.62
CA ALA A 17 13.76 -0.71 -16.62
C ALA A 17 14.56 -0.49 -15.34
N LEU A 18 15.46 -1.40 -14.94
CA LEU A 18 16.09 -1.39 -13.60
C LEU A 18 17.61 -1.55 -13.62
N GLY A 19 18.26 -1.28 -14.73
CA GLY A 19 19.73 -1.41 -14.84
C GLY A 19 20.19 -2.87 -14.78
N ASP A 20 21.12 -3.21 -15.65
CA ASP A 20 21.76 -4.51 -15.63
C ASP A 20 22.51 -4.68 -14.29
N ARG A 21 22.45 -5.86 -13.66
CA ARG A 21 23.27 -6.24 -12.51
C ARG A 21 24.77 -6.05 -12.75
N SER A 22 25.20 -5.97 -14.00
CA SER A 22 26.55 -5.59 -14.41
C SER A 22 26.99 -4.21 -13.89
N ALA A 23 26.06 -3.37 -13.43
CA ALA A 23 26.37 -2.06 -12.86
C ALA A 23 26.85 -2.08 -11.39
N GLY A 24 27.22 -3.25 -10.84
CA GLY A 24 27.96 -3.34 -9.57
C GLY A 24 27.11 -3.32 -8.29
N VAL A 25 25.83 -3.69 -8.36
CA VAL A 25 25.03 -3.95 -7.15
C VAL A 25 25.07 -5.45 -6.85
N ASP A 26 25.89 -5.83 -5.89
CA ASP A 26 25.90 -7.20 -5.35
C ASP A 26 24.52 -7.60 -4.82
N PRO A 27 24.18 -8.91 -4.79
CA PRO A 27 22.94 -9.40 -4.21
C PRO A 27 22.74 -8.82 -2.81
N ILE A 28 21.57 -8.22 -2.55
CA ILE A 28 21.20 -7.77 -1.21
C ILE A 28 20.73 -9.00 -0.45
N ASP A 29 21.39 -9.30 0.67
CA ASP A 29 20.94 -10.33 1.60
C ASP A 29 19.52 -9.99 2.10
N ALA A 30 18.65 -11.01 2.16
CA ALA A 30 17.29 -10.84 2.64
C ALA A 30 17.22 -10.21 4.04
N ASP A 31 18.19 -10.51 4.89
CA ASP A 31 18.26 -9.96 6.26
C ASP A 31 18.56 -8.45 6.28
N HIS A 32 19.13 -7.91 5.22
CA HIS A 32 19.43 -6.48 5.05
C HIS A 32 18.48 -5.77 4.07
N CYS A 33 17.52 -6.50 3.50
CA CYS A 33 16.56 -5.94 2.54
C CYS A 33 15.39 -5.25 3.26
N SER A 34 15.27 -3.93 3.13
CA SER A 34 14.17 -3.15 3.71
C SER A 34 12.78 -3.62 3.22
N ILE A 35 12.68 -4.08 1.97
CA ILE A 35 11.43 -4.61 1.42
C ILE A 35 11.08 -5.94 2.09
N ALA A 36 12.04 -6.87 2.18
CA ALA A 36 11.84 -8.15 2.86
C ALA A 36 11.46 -7.95 4.33
N GLY A 37 12.16 -7.05 5.04
CA GLY A 37 11.85 -6.69 6.42
C GLY A 37 10.46 -6.09 6.59
N ALA A 38 10.04 -5.21 5.70
CA ALA A 38 8.68 -4.64 5.73
C ALA A 38 7.60 -5.70 5.48
N LEU A 39 7.79 -6.58 4.49
CA LEU A 39 6.88 -7.69 4.21
C LEU A 39 6.81 -8.68 5.36
N ALA A 40 7.96 -9.05 5.95
CA ALA A 40 8.01 -9.90 7.14
C ALA A 40 7.29 -9.27 8.32
N ALA A 41 7.41 -7.96 8.53
CA ALA A 41 6.72 -7.23 9.59
C ALA A 41 5.20 -7.18 9.36
N LEU A 42 4.74 -6.85 8.18
CA LEU A 42 3.32 -6.81 7.82
C LEU A 42 2.68 -8.21 7.87
N GLY A 43 3.38 -9.23 7.44
CA GLY A 43 2.98 -10.63 7.52
C GLY A 43 2.47 -11.18 6.20
N ASP A 44 1.25 -10.88 5.79
CA ASP A 44 0.63 -11.44 4.60
C ASP A 44 -0.39 -10.47 3.95
N ALA A 45 -0.99 -10.95 2.87
CA ALA A 45 -2.00 -10.19 2.13
C ALA A 45 -3.20 -9.75 2.98
N TRP A 46 -3.61 -10.55 3.98
CA TRP A 46 -4.71 -10.19 4.86
C TRP A 46 -4.41 -8.94 5.70
N SER A 47 -3.17 -8.78 6.15
CA SER A 47 -2.74 -7.55 6.85
C SER A 47 -2.87 -6.32 5.96
N VAL A 48 -2.52 -6.43 4.68
CA VAL A 48 -2.66 -5.35 3.70
C VAL A 48 -4.14 -5.03 3.46
N LEU A 49 -5.00 -6.06 3.34
CA LEU A 49 -6.44 -5.87 3.17
C LEU A 49 -7.09 -5.26 4.42
N VAL A 50 -6.68 -5.65 5.63
CA VAL A 50 -7.12 -5.00 6.89
C VAL A 50 -6.74 -3.52 6.89
N LEU A 51 -5.52 -3.17 6.47
CA LEU A 51 -5.10 -1.77 6.34
C LEU A 51 -5.95 -1.02 5.31
N ARG A 52 -6.33 -1.65 4.20
CA ARG A 52 -7.24 -1.06 3.22
C ARG A 52 -8.57 -0.67 3.85
N GLU A 53 -9.20 -1.56 4.62
CA GLU A 53 -10.46 -1.25 5.30
C GLU A 53 -10.30 -0.06 6.24
N LEU A 54 -9.24 -0.05 7.03
CA LEU A 54 -8.96 1.05 7.96
C LEU A 54 -8.70 2.38 7.23
N PHE A 55 -8.03 2.38 6.08
CA PHE A 55 -7.85 3.56 5.23
C PHE A 55 -9.17 4.07 4.66
N PHE A 56 -10.09 3.17 4.35
CA PHE A 56 -11.44 3.52 3.89
C PHE A 56 -12.38 3.93 5.04
N GLY A 57 -11.90 3.89 6.29
CA GLY A 57 -12.64 4.35 7.46
C GLY A 57 -13.48 3.26 8.13
N VAL A 58 -13.40 2.01 7.70
CA VAL A 58 -14.00 0.86 8.40
C VAL A 58 -13.14 0.57 9.64
N ARG A 59 -13.72 0.62 10.83
CA ARG A 59 -12.95 0.63 12.09
C ARG A 59 -13.30 -0.45 13.08
N ARG A 60 -14.48 -1.06 12.93
CA ARG A 60 -14.99 -2.04 13.90
C ARG A 60 -14.63 -3.45 13.45
N PHE A 61 -14.33 -4.31 14.40
CA PHE A 61 -13.95 -5.69 14.14
C PHE A 61 -14.95 -6.42 13.23
N ASN A 62 -16.24 -6.33 13.55
CA ASN A 62 -17.27 -7.05 12.81
C ASN A 62 -17.42 -6.49 11.38
N ASP A 63 -17.40 -5.17 11.23
CA ASP A 63 -17.51 -4.53 9.92
C ASP A 63 -16.34 -4.94 9.02
N ILE A 64 -15.10 -4.92 9.54
CA ILE A 64 -13.91 -5.40 8.82
C ILE A 64 -14.03 -6.89 8.48
N GLN A 65 -14.55 -7.70 9.42
CA GLN A 65 -14.73 -9.13 9.20
C GLN A 65 -15.73 -9.41 8.07
N ASP A 66 -16.86 -8.70 8.08
CA ASP A 66 -17.92 -8.86 7.09
C ASP A 66 -17.46 -8.42 5.69
N ASP A 67 -16.74 -7.30 5.60
CA ASP A 67 -16.20 -6.78 4.33
C ASP A 67 -15.13 -7.70 3.73
N LEU A 68 -14.29 -8.31 4.57
CA LEU A 68 -13.20 -9.18 4.11
C LEU A 68 -13.62 -10.65 3.95
N GLY A 69 -14.71 -11.07 4.56
CA GLY A 69 -15.16 -12.47 4.54
C GLY A 69 -14.19 -13.44 5.21
N VAL A 70 -13.33 -12.98 6.13
CA VAL A 70 -12.31 -13.81 6.79
C VAL A 70 -12.82 -14.42 8.10
N SER A 71 -12.19 -15.51 8.54
CA SER A 71 -12.49 -16.08 9.84
C SER A 71 -12.10 -15.11 10.98
N ARG A 72 -12.83 -15.20 12.09
CA ARG A 72 -12.59 -14.38 13.28
C ARG A 72 -11.16 -14.52 13.81
N SER A 73 -10.59 -15.74 13.78
CA SER A 73 -9.23 -15.99 14.25
C SER A 73 -8.19 -15.30 13.35
N VAL A 74 -8.32 -15.41 12.03
CA VAL A 74 -7.43 -14.76 11.07
C VAL A 74 -7.45 -13.25 11.26
N LEU A 75 -8.63 -12.62 11.34
CA LEU A 75 -8.73 -11.18 11.55
C LEU A 75 -8.12 -10.75 12.89
N ALA A 76 -8.41 -11.48 13.97
CA ALA A 76 -7.86 -11.18 15.30
C ALA A 76 -6.32 -11.21 15.30
N ASP A 77 -5.71 -12.21 14.68
CA ASP A 77 -4.26 -12.34 14.58
C ASP A 77 -3.64 -11.18 13.79
N ARG A 78 -4.27 -10.77 12.67
CA ARG A 78 -3.78 -9.66 11.85
C ARG A 78 -3.90 -8.32 12.56
N LEU A 79 -5.01 -8.07 13.24
CA LEU A 79 -5.22 -6.87 14.05
C LEU A 79 -4.24 -6.81 15.23
N ALA A 80 -3.98 -7.93 15.92
CA ALA A 80 -2.99 -8.01 16.98
C ALA A 80 -1.59 -7.67 16.43
N ARG A 81 -1.16 -8.33 15.36
CA ARG A 81 0.13 -8.10 14.71
C ARG A 81 0.32 -6.63 14.29
N LEU A 82 -0.66 -6.04 13.62
CA LEU A 82 -0.60 -4.63 13.22
C LEU A 82 -0.57 -3.67 14.40
N THR A 83 -1.22 -4.05 15.52
CA THR A 83 -1.19 -3.29 16.77
C THR A 83 0.19 -3.37 17.42
N ASP A 84 0.78 -4.57 17.51
CA ASP A 84 2.13 -4.79 18.07
C ASP A 84 3.19 -4.08 17.24
N LEU A 85 3.04 -4.06 15.92
CA LEU A 85 3.89 -3.28 15.01
C LEU A 85 3.71 -1.76 15.19
N GLY A 86 2.68 -1.33 15.88
CA GLY A 86 2.34 0.09 16.09
C GLY A 86 1.82 0.80 14.84
N VAL A 87 1.38 0.05 13.84
CA VAL A 87 0.79 0.58 12.59
C VAL A 87 -0.66 0.99 12.83
N ILE A 88 -1.36 0.27 13.69
CA ILE A 88 -2.69 0.62 14.16
C ILE A 88 -2.73 0.69 15.68
N ARG A 89 -3.79 1.22 16.22
CA ARG A 89 -4.08 1.25 17.67
C ARG A 89 -5.55 0.98 17.93
N THR A 90 -5.86 0.47 19.10
CA THR A 90 -7.24 0.35 19.60
C THR A 90 -7.67 1.65 20.27
N VAL A 91 -8.94 2.01 20.09
CA VAL A 91 -9.57 3.16 20.74
C VAL A 91 -10.89 2.71 21.35
N PRO A 92 -11.13 2.96 22.62
CA PRO A 92 -12.41 2.62 23.23
C PRO A 92 -13.52 3.50 22.64
N TYR A 93 -14.67 2.90 22.40
CA TYR A 93 -15.90 3.61 22.07
C TYR A 93 -17.08 3.00 22.80
N ARG A 94 -18.12 3.77 22.97
CA ARG A 94 -19.36 3.34 23.65
C ARG A 94 -20.57 3.88 22.91
N GLU A 95 -21.48 2.99 22.57
CA GLU A 95 -22.80 3.37 22.08
C GLU A 95 -23.76 3.54 23.28
N PRO A 96 -24.77 4.42 23.17
CA PRO A 96 -25.77 4.57 24.21
C PRO A 96 -26.40 3.23 24.61
N GLY A 97 -26.41 2.90 25.90
CA GLY A 97 -26.95 1.64 26.40
C GLY A 97 -26.07 0.41 26.25
N SER A 98 -24.86 0.53 25.65
CA SER A 98 -23.96 -0.59 25.42
C SER A 98 -22.73 -0.56 26.33
N ARG A 99 -22.09 -1.74 26.50
CA ARG A 99 -20.76 -1.83 27.13
C ARG A 99 -19.69 -1.17 26.26
N VAL A 100 -18.58 -0.75 26.86
CA VAL A 100 -17.41 -0.25 26.14
C VAL A 100 -16.89 -1.34 25.19
N ARG A 101 -16.64 -0.94 23.94
CA ARG A 101 -16.00 -1.75 22.88
C ARG A 101 -14.77 -1.02 22.37
N HIS A 102 -14.01 -1.67 21.50
CA HIS A 102 -12.83 -1.08 20.88
C HIS A 102 -13.01 -1.03 19.36
N GLU A 103 -12.54 0.06 18.77
CA GLU A 103 -12.36 0.22 17.34
C GLU A 103 -10.87 0.35 17.01
N TYR A 104 -10.50 0.12 15.77
CA TYR A 104 -9.13 0.19 15.29
C TYR A 104 -8.92 1.48 14.49
N ARG A 105 -7.78 2.13 14.69
CA ARG A 105 -7.40 3.35 13.97
C ARG A 105 -5.96 3.28 13.54
N ILE A 106 -5.68 3.79 12.34
CA ILE A 106 -4.33 3.91 11.81
C ILE A 106 -3.55 4.94 12.63
N THR A 107 -2.30 4.64 12.93
CA THR A 107 -1.37 5.55 13.59
C THR A 107 -0.61 6.40 12.56
N ARG A 108 0.19 7.38 13.03
CA ARG A 108 1.11 8.12 12.15
C ARG A 108 2.08 7.19 11.41
N LYS A 109 2.60 6.14 12.09
CA LYS A 109 3.44 5.11 11.48
C LYS A 109 2.68 4.36 10.36
N GLY A 110 1.41 4.03 10.60
CA GLY A 110 0.57 3.36 9.61
C GLY A 110 0.24 4.23 8.40
N VAL A 111 0.04 5.54 8.58
CA VAL A 111 -0.16 6.48 7.46
C VAL A 111 1.03 6.45 6.49
N GLY A 112 2.25 6.17 6.98
CA GLY A 112 3.42 6.00 6.12
C GLY A 112 3.34 4.85 5.11
N LEU A 113 2.37 3.93 5.27
CA LEU A 113 2.11 2.84 4.31
C LEU A 113 1.14 3.25 3.18
N LEU A 114 0.49 4.42 3.29
CA LEU A 114 -0.47 4.87 2.28
C LEU A 114 0.12 4.94 0.85
N PRO A 115 1.33 5.46 0.62
CA PRO A 115 1.91 5.48 -0.73
C PRO A 115 2.04 4.08 -1.34
N MET A 116 2.43 3.07 -0.54
CA MET A 116 2.47 1.67 -1.00
C MET A 116 1.06 1.17 -1.38
N MET A 117 0.04 1.49 -0.58
CA MET A 117 -1.35 1.11 -0.86
C MET A 117 -1.87 1.74 -2.15
N VAL A 118 -1.55 3.01 -2.38
CA VAL A 118 -1.92 3.72 -3.62
C VAL A 118 -1.21 3.08 -4.82
N ALA A 119 0.09 2.78 -4.71
CA ALA A 119 0.84 2.12 -5.78
C ALA A 119 0.25 0.73 -6.13
N LEU A 120 -0.04 -0.10 -5.12
CA LEU A 120 -0.66 -1.40 -5.32
C LEU A 120 -2.05 -1.29 -5.98
N LYS A 121 -2.86 -0.31 -5.53
CA LYS A 121 -4.16 -0.04 -6.11
C LYS A 121 -4.02 0.34 -7.59
N THR A 122 -3.17 1.31 -7.89
CA THR A 122 -2.97 1.79 -9.27
C THR A 122 -2.53 0.66 -10.19
N TRP A 123 -1.53 -0.12 -9.76
CA TRP A 123 -1.07 -1.28 -10.52
C TRP A 123 -2.17 -2.33 -10.74
N GLY A 124 -2.96 -2.62 -9.68
CA GLY A 124 -4.06 -3.57 -9.76
C GLY A 124 -5.19 -3.09 -10.67
N ASP A 125 -5.51 -1.80 -10.65
CA ASP A 125 -6.52 -1.24 -11.54
C ASP A 125 -6.10 -1.37 -13.01
N GLU A 126 -4.85 -1.05 -13.30
CA GLU A 126 -4.30 -1.05 -14.66
C GLU A 126 -4.14 -2.47 -15.22
N HIS A 127 -3.54 -3.39 -14.44
CA HIS A 127 -3.10 -4.68 -14.96
C HIS A 127 -4.01 -5.87 -14.60
N VAL A 128 -4.87 -5.72 -13.60
CA VAL A 128 -5.76 -6.80 -13.14
C VAL A 128 -7.22 -6.50 -13.45
N ASN A 129 -7.64 -5.24 -13.29
CA ASN A 129 -9.04 -4.83 -13.40
C ASN A 129 -9.40 -4.14 -14.72
N GLY A 130 -8.56 -4.24 -15.74
CA GLY A 130 -8.84 -3.71 -17.08
C GLY A 130 -8.85 -2.17 -17.16
N GLY A 131 -8.02 -1.52 -16.35
CA GLY A 131 -7.82 -0.06 -16.37
C GLY A 131 -8.74 0.73 -15.44
N ARG A 132 -9.63 0.08 -14.70
CA ARG A 132 -10.54 0.74 -13.73
C ARG A 132 -10.71 -0.08 -12.48
N GLY A 133 -10.42 0.52 -11.32
CA GLY A 133 -10.74 -0.05 -10.03
C GLY A 133 -12.10 0.39 -9.50
N PRO A 134 -12.63 -0.30 -8.49
CA PRO A 134 -13.91 0.02 -7.87
C PRO A 134 -13.88 1.32 -7.03
N VAL A 135 -12.69 1.85 -6.74
CA VAL A 135 -12.50 3.03 -5.88
C VAL A 135 -11.45 3.95 -6.48
N SER A 136 -11.72 5.25 -6.57
CA SER A 136 -10.73 6.30 -6.83
C SER A 136 -10.44 7.07 -5.53
N LEU A 137 -9.23 7.61 -5.41
CA LEU A 137 -8.81 8.41 -4.27
C LEU A 137 -8.79 9.88 -4.65
N HIS A 138 -9.36 10.72 -3.80
CA HIS A 138 -9.48 12.15 -4.07
C HIS A 138 -8.93 12.98 -2.92
N ASP A 139 -8.32 14.09 -3.28
CA ASP A 139 -8.00 15.14 -2.32
C ASP A 139 -9.27 15.69 -1.68
N ARG A 140 -9.28 15.79 -0.38
CA ARG A 140 -10.49 16.21 0.38
C ARG A 140 -10.85 17.66 0.14
N GLU A 141 -9.88 18.51 -0.12
CA GLU A 141 -10.06 19.94 -0.24
C GLU A 141 -10.43 20.33 -1.68
N THR A 142 -9.73 19.77 -2.66
CA THR A 142 -9.90 20.12 -4.08
C THR A 142 -10.87 19.18 -4.82
N GLY A 143 -11.07 17.97 -4.33
CA GLY A 143 -11.82 16.92 -5.02
C GLY A 143 -11.06 16.30 -6.20
N GLU A 144 -9.82 16.69 -6.43
CA GLU A 144 -8.99 16.14 -7.51
C GLU A 144 -8.55 14.71 -7.21
N GLU A 145 -8.41 13.90 -8.25
CA GLU A 145 -7.94 12.53 -8.11
C GLU A 145 -6.45 12.51 -7.71
N VAL A 146 -6.12 11.64 -6.76
CA VAL A 146 -4.77 11.48 -6.20
C VAL A 146 -4.11 10.25 -6.82
N GLY A 147 -2.93 10.46 -7.38
CA GLY A 147 -2.05 9.41 -7.87
C GLY A 147 -0.72 9.34 -7.12
N ILE A 148 0.20 8.51 -7.61
CA ILE A 148 1.56 8.39 -7.07
C ILE A 148 2.58 8.76 -8.15
N GLU A 149 3.60 9.49 -7.73
CA GLU A 149 4.72 9.89 -8.58
C GLU A 149 6.04 9.67 -7.85
N LEU A 150 7.08 9.34 -8.62
CA LEU A 150 8.44 9.22 -8.09
C LEU A 150 9.15 10.56 -8.24
N ARG A 151 9.67 11.10 -7.13
CA ARG A 151 10.39 12.39 -7.12
C ARG A 151 11.75 12.24 -6.46
N SER A 152 12.74 12.91 -7.03
CA SER A 152 14.05 13.06 -6.39
C SER A 152 13.96 13.91 -5.11
N THR A 153 15.00 13.92 -4.31
CA THR A 153 15.08 14.76 -3.10
C THR A 153 14.98 16.26 -3.37
N SER A 154 15.29 16.69 -4.61
CA SER A 154 15.09 18.08 -5.07
C SER A 154 13.68 18.37 -5.60
N GLY A 155 12.77 17.37 -5.58
CA GLY A 155 11.40 17.51 -6.06
C GLY A 155 11.19 17.26 -7.57
N ARG A 156 12.25 16.95 -8.34
CA ARG A 156 12.15 16.64 -9.77
C ARG A 156 11.39 15.31 -9.96
N LEU A 157 10.44 15.29 -10.89
CA LEU A 157 9.78 14.07 -11.32
C LEU A 157 10.81 13.11 -11.94
N VAL A 158 10.77 11.84 -11.58
CA VAL A 158 11.71 10.81 -12.04
C VAL A 158 10.94 9.69 -12.75
N ALA A 159 11.27 9.46 -14.00
CA ALA A 159 10.71 8.31 -14.72
C ALA A 159 11.27 6.99 -14.16
N PRO A 160 10.49 5.90 -14.18
CA PRO A 160 10.96 4.60 -13.67
C PRO A 160 12.29 4.15 -14.27
N ASN A 161 12.53 4.40 -15.56
CA ASN A 161 13.76 4.05 -16.28
C ASN A 161 14.98 4.88 -15.88
N ASP A 162 14.77 6.01 -15.20
CA ASP A 162 15.84 6.89 -14.72
C ASP A 162 16.32 6.51 -13.30
N ILE A 163 15.74 5.46 -12.70
CA ILE A 163 16.09 5.03 -11.35
C ILE A 163 17.24 4.04 -11.41
N VAL A 164 18.33 4.36 -10.70
CA VAL A 164 19.48 3.50 -10.55
C VAL A 164 19.64 3.11 -9.08
N PRO A 165 19.62 1.82 -8.74
CA PRO A 165 19.89 1.38 -7.38
C PRO A 165 21.35 1.63 -7.01
N ARG A 166 21.60 2.12 -5.80
CA ARG A 166 22.95 2.26 -5.24
C ARG A 166 22.99 1.67 -3.85
N ARG A 167 24.04 0.93 -3.55
CA ARG A 167 24.28 0.38 -2.22
C ARG A 167 24.65 1.53 -1.27
N THR A 168 24.02 1.57 -0.10
CA THR A 168 24.26 2.62 0.93
C THR A 168 24.89 2.06 2.21
N LEU A 169 25.03 0.72 2.30
CA LEU A 169 25.66 0.03 3.42
C LEU A 169 26.89 -0.69 2.90
N ASP A 170 28.04 -0.47 3.52
CA ASP A 170 29.29 -1.20 3.32
C ASP A 170 29.25 -2.51 4.13
#